data_79426d217ced983baead4e45379fd4bf
#
_entry.id   79426d217ced983baead4e45379fd4bf
#
_cell.length_a   1.000
_cell.length_b   1.000
_cell.length_c   1.000
_cell.angle_alpha   90.00
_cell.angle_beta   90.00
_cell.angle_gamma   90.00
#
_symmetry.space_group_name_H-M   'P 1'
#
loop_
_entity.id
_entity.type
_entity.pdbx_description
1 polymer ?
#
loop_
_entity_poly.entity_id
_entity_poly.type
_entity_poly.pdbx_seq_one_letter_code
_entity_poly.pdbx_strand_id
1 'polypeptide(L)'
;MIFGKHINRYYLKYAGWLILGLVTLGMVDYLQLEIPKLYRLLINGMNTGMADIGGEMIPFDMNVVLDHICMPMVKVILAMVFGRFMWRICFFGSAMRLEEDLRNKMFGHAKELSREYYQINKVGNLMSLFTNDLDTVQECFGWGVMMFFDAVMMGILAVRNMLQMDLTLTVLSLIPMGFLMASATIVGKHLTEKWDKRQEAFSRLSDFSQESFSGIAVIKAFVKEGKELWAFKKLNVENEETNIDHTKASVLFRVMVMMFVESVICVILGYGGWLVYKGNFNAGQLVEFIAYFNAVVWPIMAVSELIDMTSRGKASLDRLGELLDAPIHVKDRDGVEELRNVRGDIEFRNLNFRYPDGEYDALKNISFTIRAGENVGLVGKTGSGKTTLVDLILRTYNVPDGTIFVDGHDVNDVSIQSVRGACAYVPQDNFLFSDTIENNIAFGVNDKNQKAVVNAARLADVHSNIKEFQLGYGTVLGERGVTVSGGQKQRISIARALMKDAPILILDDSVSAVDTKTETTILANLRQTRAGKTTILIAHRISTIEKMDKILFIEEGELVAVGTHAQLYESCPEYRKMVDLQKLEEEGGAHNA
;
A
#
# COMPACT_ATOMS: atom_id res chain seq x y z
N MET A 1 -9.31 -11.83 17.43
CA MET A 1 -9.45 -12.45 16.08
C MET A 1 -10.27 -11.55 15.19
N ILE A 2 -9.85 -11.34 13.95
CA ILE A 2 -10.60 -10.55 12.95
C ILE A 2 -11.29 -11.50 11.98
N PHE A 3 -12.55 -11.18 11.64
CA PHE A 3 -13.35 -11.93 10.66
C PHE A 3 -13.88 -10.97 9.60
N GLY A 4 -13.96 -11.43 8.35
CA GLY A 4 -14.49 -10.65 7.25
C GLY A 4 -14.44 -11.43 5.93
N LYS A 5 -15.14 -10.91 4.91
CA LYS A 5 -15.28 -11.52 3.57
C LYS A 5 -13.94 -11.96 2.97
N HIS A 6 -12.89 -11.14 3.15
CA HIS A 6 -11.60 -11.35 2.50
C HIS A 6 -10.61 -12.21 3.29
N ILE A 7 -10.86 -12.47 4.60
CA ILE A 7 -9.94 -13.22 5.45
C ILE A 7 -10.45 -14.61 5.85
N ASN A 8 -11.77 -14.82 5.97
CA ASN A 8 -12.35 -16.07 6.49
C ASN A 8 -11.89 -17.32 5.72
N ARG A 9 -11.73 -17.20 4.39
CA ARG A 9 -11.23 -18.29 3.54
C ARG A 9 -9.83 -18.75 3.93
N TYR A 10 -9.00 -17.86 4.44
CA TYR A 10 -7.61 -18.16 4.78
C TYR A 10 -7.49 -18.89 6.11
N TYR A 11 -8.42 -18.68 7.05
CA TYR A 11 -8.50 -19.52 8.25
C TYR A 11 -8.72 -21.00 7.87
N LEU A 12 -9.57 -21.27 6.88
CA LEU A 12 -9.78 -22.61 6.37
C LEU A 12 -8.57 -23.12 5.57
N LYS A 13 -7.98 -22.28 4.71
CA LYS A 13 -6.80 -22.65 3.90
C LYS A 13 -5.61 -23.05 4.77
N TYR A 14 -5.40 -22.36 5.87
CA TYR A 14 -4.27 -22.59 6.79
C TYR A 14 -4.67 -23.35 8.06
N ALA A 15 -5.87 -23.92 8.13
CA ALA A 15 -6.39 -24.60 9.32
C ALA A 15 -5.45 -25.69 9.86
N GLY A 16 -4.81 -26.47 9.00
CA GLY A 16 -3.86 -27.52 9.43
C GLY A 16 -2.68 -26.96 10.21
N TRP A 17 -2.08 -25.84 9.74
CA TRP A 17 -0.99 -25.17 10.44
C TRP A 17 -1.46 -24.53 11.75
N LEU A 18 -2.62 -23.88 11.75
CA LEU A 18 -3.18 -23.24 12.93
C LEU A 18 -3.54 -24.27 14.01
N ILE A 19 -4.13 -25.42 13.65
CA ILE A 19 -4.47 -26.50 14.60
C ILE A 19 -3.18 -27.11 15.18
N LEU A 20 -2.18 -27.38 14.37
CA LEU A 20 -0.88 -27.89 14.86
C LEU A 20 -0.23 -26.88 15.80
N GLY A 21 -0.30 -25.58 15.46
CA GLY A 21 0.16 -24.50 16.32
C GLY A 21 -0.58 -24.45 17.67
N LEU A 22 -1.90 -24.61 17.66
CA LEU A 22 -2.72 -24.64 18.88
C LEU A 22 -2.41 -25.84 19.77
N VAL A 23 -2.24 -27.03 19.19
CA VAL A 23 -1.88 -28.24 19.95
C VAL A 23 -0.51 -28.08 20.60
N THR A 24 0.47 -27.59 19.86
CA THR A 24 1.84 -27.39 20.39
C THR A 24 1.89 -26.24 21.42
N LEU A 25 1.09 -25.18 21.24
CA LEU A 25 0.92 -24.10 22.23
C LEU A 25 0.34 -24.64 23.53
N GLY A 26 -0.78 -25.37 23.46
CA GLY A 26 -1.41 -25.95 24.64
C GLY A 26 -0.53 -26.96 25.38
N MET A 27 0.31 -27.71 24.64
CA MET A 27 1.32 -28.56 25.26
C MET A 27 2.37 -27.74 26.04
N VAL A 28 2.81 -26.61 25.47
CA VAL A 28 3.77 -25.71 26.14
C VAL A 28 3.16 -25.11 27.39
N ASP A 29 1.91 -24.63 27.33
CA ASP A 29 1.18 -24.04 28.48
C ASP A 29 1.00 -25.07 29.61
N TYR A 30 0.62 -26.30 29.24
CA TYR A 30 0.52 -27.39 30.22
C TYR A 30 1.87 -27.69 30.87
N LEU A 31 2.94 -27.85 30.10
CA LEU A 31 4.28 -28.12 30.60
C LEU A 31 4.82 -26.97 31.47
N GLN A 32 4.50 -25.73 31.13
CA GLN A 32 4.89 -24.56 31.93
C GLN A 32 4.30 -24.61 33.34
N LEU A 33 3.07 -25.13 33.49
CA LEU A 33 2.40 -25.29 34.79
C LEU A 33 2.86 -26.54 35.55
N GLU A 34 3.65 -27.45 34.98
CA GLU A 34 4.29 -28.54 35.69
C GLU A 34 5.54 -28.08 36.47
N ILE A 35 6.23 -27.02 36.04
CA ILE A 35 7.43 -26.48 36.70
C ILE A 35 7.15 -26.07 38.15
N PRO A 36 6.08 -25.38 38.54
CA PRO A 36 5.75 -25.07 39.93
C PRO A 36 5.63 -26.29 40.85
N LYS A 37 5.16 -27.43 40.32
CA LYS A 37 5.09 -28.68 41.06
C LYS A 37 6.49 -29.22 41.45
N LEU A 38 7.48 -29.05 40.55
CA LEU A 38 8.87 -29.40 40.84
C LEU A 38 9.48 -28.48 41.91
N TYR A 39 9.11 -27.18 41.88
CA TYR A 39 9.51 -26.25 42.96
C TYR A 39 8.91 -26.65 44.30
N ARG A 40 7.64 -27.05 44.33
CA ARG A 40 7.00 -27.59 45.54
C ARG A 40 7.78 -28.77 46.12
N LEU A 41 8.13 -29.75 45.27
CA LEU A 41 8.87 -30.93 45.69
C LEU A 41 10.25 -30.56 46.25
N LEU A 42 10.96 -29.65 45.63
CA LEU A 42 12.23 -29.15 46.10
C LEU A 42 12.13 -28.48 47.48
N ILE A 43 11.21 -27.52 47.60
CA ILE A 43 11.06 -26.73 48.85
C ILE A 43 10.60 -27.61 50.01
N ASN A 44 9.67 -28.52 49.76
CA ASN A 44 9.21 -29.44 50.79
C ASN A 44 10.30 -30.40 51.21
N GLY A 45 11.04 -30.97 50.27
CA GLY A 45 12.18 -31.83 50.55
C GLY A 45 13.28 -31.16 51.40
N MET A 46 13.60 -29.90 51.05
CA MET A 46 14.56 -29.10 51.82
C MET A 46 14.04 -28.79 53.26
N ASN A 47 12.74 -28.59 53.44
CA ASN A 47 12.15 -28.20 54.70
C ASN A 47 11.93 -29.40 55.65
N THR A 48 11.54 -30.54 55.11
CA THR A 48 11.15 -31.73 55.90
C THR A 48 12.21 -32.82 55.90
N GLY A 49 13.25 -32.74 55.06
CA GLY A 49 14.23 -33.81 54.84
C GLY A 49 13.64 -35.04 54.11
N MET A 50 12.38 -34.97 53.67
CA MET A 50 11.67 -36.06 52.99
C MET A 50 10.96 -35.52 51.74
N ALA A 51 10.94 -36.28 50.68
CA ALA A 51 10.23 -35.97 49.45
C ALA A 51 9.05 -36.94 49.29
N ASP A 52 7.86 -36.38 48.98
CA ASP A 52 6.69 -37.18 48.57
C ASP A 52 6.74 -37.44 47.07
N ILE A 53 7.05 -38.67 46.71
CA ILE A 53 7.15 -39.10 45.31
C ILE A 53 6.12 -40.20 45.08
N GLY A 54 5.00 -39.80 44.43
CA GLY A 54 3.89 -40.74 44.14
C GLY A 54 3.18 -41.32 45.35
N GLY A 55 3.22 -40.64 46.54
CA GLY A 55 2.61 -41.06 47.77
C GLY A 55 3.57 -41.81 48.70
N GLU A 56 4.82 -42.02 48.28
CA GLU A 56 5.86 -42.58 49.15
C GLU A 56 6.80 -41.46 49.64
N MET A 57 7.04 -41.45 50.97
CA MET A 57 7.96 -40.52 51.60
C MET A 57 9.41 -41.07 51.54
N ILE A 58 10.22 -40.49 50.65
CA ILE A 58 11.62 -40.90 50.42
C ILE A 58 12.55 -39.88 51.10
N PRO A 59 13.69 -40.29 51.71
CA PRO A 59 14.70 -39.35 52.21
C PRO A 59 15.19 -38.42 51.10
N PHE A 60 15.19 -37.09 51.37
CA PHE A 60 15.61 -36.08 50.42
C PHE A 60 17.12 -36.01 50.34
N ASP A 61 17.71 -36.70 49.37
CA ASP A 61 19.13 -36.73 49.07
C ASP A 61 19.46 -36.17 47.69
N MET A 62 20.72 -36.09 47.34
CA MET A 62 21.18 -35.56 46.05
C MET A 62 20.65 -36.40 44.86
N ASN A 63 20.45 -37.69 45.01
CA ASN A 63 19.93 -38.56 43.96
C ASN A 63 18.46 -38.24 43.67
N VAL A 64 17.64 -38.00 44.71
CA VAL A 64 16.27 -37.57 44.58
C VAL A 64 16.19 -36.21 43.87
N VAL A 65 17.07 -35.27 44.21
CA VAL A 65 17.15 -33.97 43.53
C VAL A 65 17.48 -34.15 42.04
N LEU A 66 18.44 -34.99 41.71
CA LEU A 66 18.84 -35.22 40.33
C LEU A 66 17.76 -35.95 39.53
N ASP A 67 17.22 -37.06 40.05
CA ASP A 67 16.34 -37.94 39.29
C ASP A 67 14.87 -37.45 39.22
N HIS A 68 14.37 -36.82 40.28
CA HIS A 68 12.96 -36.43 40.40
C HIS A 68 12.71 -34.91 40.24
N ILE A 69 13.75 -34.07 40.27
CA ILE A 69 13.62 -32.63 40.10
C ILE A 69 14.41 -32.17 38.87
N CYS A 70 15.73 -32.35 38.84
CA CYS A 70 16.57 -31.81 37.78
C CYS A 70 16.31 -32.48 36.43
N MET A 71 16.27 -33.82 36.38
CA MET A 71 16.03 -34.52 35.10
C MET A 71 14.64 -34.28 34.52
N PRO A 72 13.54 -34.35 35.28
CA PRO A 72 12.21 -33.93 34.78
C PRO A 72 12.20 -32.48 34.34
N MET A 73 12.82 -31.56 35.09
CA MET A 73 12.89 -30.15 34.74
C MET A 73 13.61 -29.93 33.39
N VAL A 74 14.75 -30.59 33.18
CA VAL A 74 15.47 -30.53 31.88
C VAL A 74 14.60 -31.07 30.74
N LYS A 75 13.94 -32.21 30.95
CA LYS A 75 13.02 -32.78 29.93
C LYS A 75 11.86 -31.82 29.61
N VAL A 76 11.21 -31.21 30.61
CA VAL A 76 10.17 -30.21 30.46
C VAL A 76 10.68 -28.99 29.69
N ILE A 77 11.84 -28.45 30.06
CA ILE A 77 12.42 -27.29 29.39
C ILE A 77 12.74 -27.61 27.93
N LEU A 78 13.35 -28.76 27.61
CA LEU A 78 13.64 -29.17 26.24
C LEU A 78 12.37 -29.34 25.41
N ALA A 79 11.31 -29.96 25.97
CA ALA A 79 10.03 -30.10 25.31
C ALA A 79 9.35 -28.74 25.08
N MET A 80 9.44 -27.82 26.04
CA MET A 80 8.94 -26.43 25.89
C MET A 80 9.70 -25.68 24.81
N VAL A 81 11.02 -25.79 24.75
CA VAL A 81 11.84 -25.13 23.70
C VAL A 81 11.41 -25.62 22.32
N PHE A 82 11.28 -26.93 22.15
CA PHE A 82 10.80 -27.52 20.90
C PHE A 82 9.37 -27.06 20.57
N GLY A 83 8.45 -27.12 21.53
CA GLY A 83 7.06 -26.68 21.34
C GLY A 83 6.96 -25.20 21.01
N ARG A 84 7.74 -24.33 21.70
CA ARG A 84 7.80 -22.89 21.41
C ARG A 84 8.33 -22.59 20.01
N PHE A 85 9.25 -23.38 19.50
CA PHE A 85 9.74 -23.25 18.13
C PHE A 85 8.64 -23.69 17.13
N MET A 86 7.99 -24.81 17.40
CA MET A 86 6.94 -25.36 16.50
C MET A 86 5.73 -24.43 16.37
N TRP A 87 5.13 -23.96 17.48
CA TRP A 87 3.97 -23.08 17.35
C TRP A 87 4.31 -21.75 16.67
N ARG A 88 5.54 -21.21 16.87
CA ARG A 88 5.98 -20.01 16.18
C ARG A 88 6.02 -20.21 14.67
N ILE A 89 6.61 -21.31 14.20
CA ILE A 89 6.60 -21.64 12.77
C ILE A 89 5.16 -21.76 12.24
N CYS A 90 4.28 -22.40 13.01
CA CYS A 90 2.89 -22.61 12.59
C CYS A 90 2.11 -21.29 12.47
N PHE A 91 2.10 -20.45 13.50
CA PHE A 91 1.33 -19.21 13.48
C PHE A 91 1.98 -18.15 12.57
N PHE A 92 3.26 -17.85 12.74
CA PHE A 92 3.92 -16.82 11.93
C PHE A 92 4.13 -17.28 10.48
N GLY A 93 4.45 -18.55 10.25
CA GLY A 93 4.56 -19.08 8.89
C GLY A 93 3.24 -19.04 8.12
N SER A 94 2.10 -19.30 8.78
CA SER A 94 0.78 -19.15 8.15
C SER A 94 0.41 -17.69 7.91
N ALA A 95 0.80 -16.79 8.83
CA ALA A 95 0.56 -15.35 8.69
C ALA A 95 1.35 -14.72 7.54
N MET A 96 2.63 -15.09 7.36
CA MET A 96 3.44 -14.64 6.22
C MET A 96 2.88 -15.13 4.88
N ARG A 97 2.37 -16.38 4.83
CA ARG A 97 1.71 -16.88 3.61
C ARG A 97 0.38 -16.20 3.32
N LEU A 98 -0.38 -15.85 4.36
CA LEU A 98 -1.58 -15.02 4.22
C LEU A 98 -1.25 -13.66 3.62
N GLU A 99 -0.21 -13.01 4.12
CA GLU A 99 0.28 -11.71 3.64
C GLU A 99 0.66 -11.79 2.15
N GLU A 100 1.44 -12.81 1.76
CA GLU A 100 1.79 -13.06 0.36
C GLU A 100 0.54 -13.24 -0.52
N ASP A 101 -0.40 -14.10 -0.12
CA ASP A 101 -1.63 -14.35 -0.86
C ASP A 101 -2.48 -13.08 -1.03
N LEU A 102 -2.64 -12.30 0.06
CA LEU A 102 -3.42 -11.06 0.03
C LEU A 102 -2.72 -10.00 -0.83
N ARG A 103 -1.39 -9.84 -0.70
CA ARG A 103 -0.60 -8.90 -1.50
C ARG A 103 -0.72 -9.21 -2.99
N ASN A 104 -0.60 -10.47 -3.37
CA ASN A 104 -0.77 -10.93 -4.75
C ASN A 104 -2.20 -10.65 -5.25
N LYS A 105 -3.22 -10.93 -4.44
CA LYS A 105 -4.62 -10.67 -4.79
C LYS A 105 -4.91 -9.18 -4.94
N MET A 106 -4.40 -8.35 -4.01
CA MET A 106 -4.53 -6.89 -4.06
C MET A 106 -3.87 -6.31 -5.30
N PHE A 107 -2.64 -6.73 -5.60
CA PHE A 107 -1.93 -6.26 -6.79
C PHE A 107 -2.63 -6.70 -8.08
N GLY A 108 -3.08 -7.97 -8.13
CA GLY A 108 -3.85 -8.51 -9.25
C GLY A 108 -5.10 -7.68 -9.53
N HIS A 109 -5.85 -7.31 -8.48
CA HIS A 109 -7.05 -6.49 -8.62
C HIS A 109 -6.72 -5.03 -8.95
N ALA A 110 -5.74 -4.44 -8.26
CA ALA A 110 -5.33 -3.06 -8.48
C ALA A 110 -4.95 -2.78 -9.94
N LYS A 111 -4.17 -3.66 -10.59
CA LYS A 111 -3.80 -3.47 -12.01
C LYS A 111 -4.98 -3.48 -12.99
N GLU A 112 -6.13 -4.02 -12.60
CA GLU A 112 -7.35 -4.09 -13.42
C GLU A 112 -8.28 -2.89 -13.22
N LEU A 113 -8.05 -2.10 -12.14
CA LEU A 113 -8.83 -0.90 -11.86
C LEU A 113 -8.61 0.17 -12.93
N SER A 114 -9.66 0.96 -13.20
CA SER A 114 -9.62 2.03 -14.18
C SER A 114 -8.77 3.22 -13.72
N ARG A 115 -8.36 4.07 -14.67
CA ARG A 115 -7.62 5.32 -14.38
C ARG A 115 -8.38 6.23 -13.41
N GLU A 116 -9.71 6.25 -13.49
CA GLU A 116 -10.61 6.97 -12.59
C GLU A 116 -10.31 6.66 -11.11
N TYR A 117 -10.17 5.38 -10.77
CA TYR A 117 -9.84 4.97 -9.41
C TYR A 117 -8.55 5.62 -8.89
N TYR A 118 -7.53 5.71 -9.75
CA TYR A 118 -6.22 6.30 -9.41
C TYR A 118 -6.21 7.84 -9.38
N GLN A 119 -7.19 8.50 -10.02
CA GLN A 119 -7.38 9.94 -9.90
C GLN A 119 -7.94 10.32 -8.53
N ILE A 120 -8.90 9.52 -8.02
CA ILE A 120 -9.51 9.72 -6.71
C ILE A 120 -8.58 9.24 -5.59
N ASN A 121 -7.96 8.07 -5.76
CA ASN A 121 -7.13 7.42 -4.75
C ASN A 121 -5.65 7.67 -5.00
N LYS A 122 -5.04 8.52 -4.19
CA LYS A 122 -3.61 8.84 -4.29
C LYS A 122 -2.74 7.60 -4.12
N VAL A 123 -1.70 7.45 -4.94
CA VAL A 123 -0.76 6.32 -4.90
C VAL A 123 -0.15 6.11 -3.51
N GLY A 124 0.14 7.19 -2.77
CA GLY A 124 0.66 7.08 -1.40
C GLY A 124 -0.29 6.36 -0.44
N ASN A 125 -1.61 6.61 -0.54
CA ASN A 125 -2.61 5.91 0.26
C ASN A 125 -2.67 4.41 -0.11
N LEU A 126 -2.61 4.11 -1.41
CA LEU A 126 -2.57 2.73 -1.88
C LEU A 126 -1.33 1.99 -1.36
N MET A 127 -0.15 2.63 -1.40
CA MET A 127 1.07 2.03 -0.83
C MET A 127 0.93 1.71 0.66
N SER A 128 0.23 2.56 1.43
CA SER A 128 -0.08 2.27 2.84
C SER A 128 -0.91 1.00 3.03
N LEU A 129 -1.84 0.69 2.10
CA LEU A 129 -2.60 -0.55 2.12
C LEU A 129 -1.70 -1.78 1.92
N PHE A 130 -0.71 -1.69 1.02
CA PHE A 130 0.24 -2.79 0.72
C PHE A 130 1.32 -2.99 1.78
N THR A 131 1.50 -2.04 2.69
CA THR A 131 2.47 -2.07 3.78
C THR A 131 1.75 -2.12 5.13
N ASN A 132 1.50 -0.97 5.75
CA ASN A 132 1.00 -0.85 7.13
C ASN A 132 -0.31 -1.61 7.40
N ASP A 133 -1.30 -1.49 6.50
CA ASP A 133 -2.60 -2.13 6.70
C ASP A 133 -2.52 -3.65 6.54
N LEU A 134 -1.78 -4.11 5.54
CA LEU A 134 -1.56 -5.54 5.31
C LEU A 134 -0.77 -6.18 6.45
N ASP A 135 0.27 -5.51 6.95
CA ASP A 135 1.07 -5.95 8.11
C ASP A 135 0.20 -6.05 9.37
N THR A 136 -0.69 -5.07 9.58
CA THR A 136 -1.64 -5.09 10.71
C THR A 136 -2.60 -6.29 10.63
N VAL A 137 -3.11 -6.60 9.45
CA VAL A 137 -3.97 -7.78 9.22
C VAL A 137 -3.19 -9.08 9.43
N GLN A 138 -1.96 -9.15 8.94
CA GLN A 138 -1.05 -10.29 9.12
C GLN A 138 -0.74 -10.51 10.61
N GLU A 139 -0.43 -9.46 11.36
CA GLU A 139 -0.18 -9.50 12.80
C GLU A 139 -1.41 -10.03 13.55
N CYS A 140 -2.60 -9.55 13.24
CA CYS A 140 -3.84 -10.04 13.83
C CYS A 140 -4.09 -11.53 13.55
N PHE A 141 -3.77 -12.00 12.35
CA PHE A 141 -3.95 -13.39 11.95
C PHE A 141 -2.94 -14.34 12.63
N GLY A 142 -1.70 -13.91 12.78
CA GLY A 142 -0.64 -14.70 13.42
C GLY A 142 -0.63 -14.53 14.94
N TRP A 143 -0.14 -13.37 15.38
CA TRP A 143 0.03 -13.05 16.80
C TRP A 143 -1.30 -12.95 17.54
N GLY A 144 -2.32 -12.30 16.95
CA GLY A 144 -3.62 -12.12 17.58
C GLY A 144 -4.36 -13.44 17.83
N VAL A 145 -4.30 -14.37 16.87
CA VAL A 145 -4.89 -15.72 17.05
C VAL A 145 -4.14 -16.48 18.14
N MET A 146 -2.81 -16.49 18.08
CA MET A 146 -1.98 -17.15 19.09
C MET A 146 -2.24 -16.60 20.49
N MET A 147 -2.17 -15.28 20.66
CA MET A 147 -2.35 -14.62 21.96
C MET A 147 -3.74 -14.87 22.56
N PHE A 148 -4.79 -14.93 21.72
CA PHE A 148 -6.13 -15.27 22.19
C PHE A 148 -6.19 -16.68 22.78
N PHE A 149 -5.66 -17.66 22.08
CA PHE A 149 -5.69 -19.06 22.56
C PHE A 149 -4.74 -19.29 23.73
N ASP A 150 -3.55 -18.69 23.72
CA ASP A 150 -2.60 -18.71 24.82
C ASP A 150 -3.22 -18.15 26.12
N ALA A 151 -3.81 -16.96 26.05
CA ALA A 151 -4.47 -16.34 27.19
C ALA A 151 -5.63 -17.19 27.74
N VAL A 152 -6.45 -17.77 26.87
CA VAL A 152 -7.58 -18.60 27.28
C VAL A 152 -7.10 -19.92 27.90
N MET A 153 -6.16 -20.62 27.24
CA MET A 153 -5.65 -21.91 27.72
C MET A 153 -4.85 -21.77 29.01
N MET A 154 -3.89 -20.84 29.03
CA MET A 154 -3.08 -20.59 30.23
C MET A 154 -3.96 -20.14 31.40
N GLY A 155 -4.92 -19.22 31.17
CA GLY A 155 -5.84 -18.74 32.19
C GLY A 155 -6.69 -19.88 32.76
N ILE A 156 -7.31 -20.70 31.91
CA ILE A 156 -8.13 -21.86 32.35
C ILE A 156 -7.29 -22.86 33.14
N LEU A 157 -6.13 -23.26 32.64
CA LEU A 157 -5.27 -24.25 33.28
C LEU A 157 -4.72 -23.75 34.62
N ALA A 158 -4.25 -22.51 34.68
CA ALA A 158 -3.71 -21.93 35.92
C ALA A 158 -4.80 -21.77 36.98
N VAL A 159 -5.96 -21.20 36.63
CA VAL A 159 -7.09 -21.06 37.58
C VAL A 159 -7.58 -22.41 38.03
N ARG A 160 -7.70 -23.43 37.18
CA ARG A 160 -8.03 -24.80 37.56
C ARG A 160 -7.07 -25.36 38.61
N ASN A 161 -5.75 -25.21 38.39
CA ASN A 161 -4.74 -25.69 39.33
C ASN A 161 -4.83 -24.94 40.67
N MET A 162 -5.06 -23.62 40.67
CA MET A 162 -5.30 -22.85 41.90
C MET A 162 -6.55 -23.32 42.67
N LEU A 163 -7.68 -23.53 41.97
CA LEU A 163 -8.93 -24.05 42.58
C LEU A 163 -8.77 -25.44 43.18
N GLN A 164 -7.94 -26.30 42.58
CA GLN A 164 -7.65 -27.64 43.14
C GLN A 164 -6.80 -27.58 44.42
N MET A 165 -6.06 -26.50 44.63
CA MET A 165 -5.24 -26.32 45.83
C MET A 165 -6.07 -25.76 47.00
N ASP A 166 -6.73 -24.61 46.78
CA ASP A 166 -7.65 -24.01 47.80
C ASP A 166 -8.60 -23.02 47.12
N LEU A 167 -9.90 -23.26 47.29
CA LEU A 167 -10.97 -22.43 46.74
C LEU A 167 -10.96 -21.00 47.33
N THR A 168 -10.79 -20.89 48.65
CA THR A 168 -10.87 -19.60 49.35
C THR A 168 -9.70 -18.70 48.95
N LEU A 169 -8.48 -19.25 48.96
CA LEU A 169 -7.29 -18.52 48.56
C LEU A 169 -7.37 -18.07 47.09
N THR A 170 -7.91 -18.92 46.21
CA THR A 170 -8.11 -18.59 44.79
C THR A 170 -9.08 -17.42 44.62
N VAL A 171 -10.25 -17.47 45.26
CA VAL A 171 -11.22 -16.39 45.20
C VAL A 171 -10.65 -15.09 45.76
N LEU A 172 -9.98 -15.14 46.92
CA LEU A 172 -9.36 -13.97 47.54
C LEU A 172 -8.27 -13.34 46.63
N SER A 173 -7.51 -14.16 45.89
CA SER A 173 -6.48 -13.66 44.95
C SER A 173 -7.07 -13.11 43.67
N LEU A 174 -8.24 -13.57 43.21
CA LEU A 174 -8.87 -13.08 41.97
C LEU A 174 -9.70 -11.79 42.19
N ILE A 175 -10.17 -11.49 43.40
CA ILE A 175 -10.94 -10.26 43.69
C ILE A 175 -10.16 -8.98 43.33
N PRO A 176 -8.90 -8.75 43.76
CA PRO A 176 -8.13 -7.57 43.37
C PRO A 176 -7.86 -7.48 41.85
N MET A 177 -7.75 -8.64 41.18
CA MET A 177 -7.60 -8.69 39.72
C MET A 177 -8.88 -8.24 38.99
N GLY A 178 -10.07 -8.56 39.52
CA GLY A 178 -11.33 -8.02 39.03
C GLY A 178 -11.41 -6.49 39.17
N PHE A 179 -10.95 -5.94 40.29
CA PHE A 179 -10.83 -4.49 40.49
C PHE A 179 -9.81 -3.86 39.53
N LEU A 180 -8.68 -4.50 39.27
CA LEU A 180 -7.71 -4.07 38.28
C LEU A 180 -8.36 -3.97 36.89
N MET A 181 -9.08 -4.99 36.47
CA MET A 181 -9.75 -5.01 35.17
C MET A 181 -10.81 -3.90 35.04
N ALA A 182 -11.59 -3.64 36.09
CA ALA A 182 -12.56 -2.54 36.12
C ALA A 182 -11.86 -1.17 36.06
N SER A 183 -10.79 -0.98 36.84
CA SER A 183 -10.03 0.28 36.84
C SER A 183 -9.26 0.50 35.52
N ALA A 184 -8.76 -0.55 34.90
CA ALA A 184 -8.08 -0.48 33.61
C ALA A 184 -8.99 0.04 32.49
N THR A 185 -10.30 -0.28 32.52
CA THR A 185 -11.25 0.26 31.52
C THR A 185 -11.48 1.76 31.68
N ILE A 186 -11.47 2.27 32.92
CA ILE A 186 -11.65 3.71 33.20
C ILE A 186 -10.40 4.50 32.86
N VAL A 187 -9.24 4.05 33.36
CA VAL A 187 -7.95 4.71 33.12
C VAL A 187 -7.52 4.57 31.67
N GLY A 188 -7.86 3.45 31.02
CA GLY A 188 -7.59 3.21 29.61
C GLY A 188 -8.18 4.27 28.69
N LYS A 189 -9.43 4.69 28.93
CA LYS A 189 -10.05 5.79 28.16
C LYS A 189 -9.26 7.09 28.27
N HIS A 190 -8.87 7.45 29.49
CA HIS A 190 -8.05 8.66 29.69
C HIS A 190 -6.68 8.57 29.03
N LEU A 191 -6.07 7.39 29.05
CA LEU A 191 -4.80 7.15 28.39
C LEU A 191 -4.93 7.26 26.85
N THR A 192 -6.04 6.75 26.28
CA THR A 192 -6.35 6.89 24.85
C THR A 192 -6.50 8.37 24.45
N GLU A 193 -7.25 9.18 25.23
CA GLU A 193 -7.37 10.61 24.96
C GLU A 193 -6.01 11.35 24.96
N LYS A 194 -5.12 10.97 25.89
CA LYS A 194 -3.76 11.54 25.93
C LYS A 194 -2.90 11.06 24.77
N TRP A 195 -3.06 9.80 24.35
CA TRP A 195 -2.42 9.24 23.17
C TRP A 195 -2.83 9.97 21.91
N ASP A 196 -4.15 10.23 21.71
CA ASP A 196 -4.66 10.92 20.52
C ASP A 196 -4.10 12.35 20.43
N LYS A 197 -4.05 13.09 21.55
CA LYS A 197 -3.44 14.43 21.59
C LYS A 197 -1.95 14.41 21.25
N ARG A 198 -1.22 13.43 21.78
CA ARG A 198 0.19 13.21 21.46
C ARG A 198 0.38 12.92 19.96
N GLN A 199 -0.46 12.04 19.40
CA GLN A 199 -0.40 11.66 17.99
C GLN A 199 -0.71 12.84 17.07
N GLU A 200 -1.69 13.67 17.44
CA GLU A 200 -2.01 14.90 16.70
C GLU A 200 -0.86 15.92 16.72
N ALA A 201 -0.23 16.13 17.88
CA ALA A 201 0.92 17.04 17.99
C ALA A 201 2.12 16.52 17.16
N PHE A 202 2.37 15.21 17.18
CA PHE A 202 3.42 14.58 16.37
C PHE A 202 3.12 14.69 14.87
N SER A 203 1.87 14.50 14.46
CA SER A 203 1.46 14.65 13.04
C SER A 203 1.72 16.08 12.56
N ARG A 204 1.29 17.10 13.32
CA ARG A 204 1.54 18.52 12.97
C ARG A 204 3.04 18.84 12.84
N LEU A 205 3.87 18.31 13.74
CA LEU A 205 5.32 18.47 13.67
C LEU A 205 5.92 17.81 12.43
N SER A 206 5.44 16.59 12.11
CA SER A 206 5.87 15.81 10.94
C SER A 206 5.48 16.49 9.64
N ASP A 207 4.23 16.95 9.52
CA ASP A 207 3.70 17.64 8.35
C ASP A 207 4.48 18.94 8.08
N PHE A 208 4.74 19.72 9.13
CA PHE A 208 5.57 20.92 9.04
C PHE A 208 6.99 20.61 8.56
N SER A 209 7.59 19.54 9.10
CA SER A 209 8.93 19.12 8.70
C SER A 209 8.97 18.69 7.23
N GLN A 210 7.98 17.91 6.78
CA GLN A 210 7.86 17.48 5.40
C GLN A 210 7.70 18.67 4.45
N GLU A 211 6.86 19.66 4.80
CA GLU A 211 6.67 20.86 4.02
C GLU A 211 7.96 21.69 3.94
N SER A 212 8.65 21.89 5.06
CA SER A 212 9.92 22.63 5.11
C SER A 212 11.01 21.95 4.27
N PHE A 213 11.14 20.62 4.33
CA PHE A 213 12.12 19.89 3.52
C PHE A 213 11.75 19.90 2.03
N SER A 214 10.48 19.77 1.70
CA SER A 214 10.02 19.86 0.30
C SER A 214 10.24 21.27 -0.27
N GLY A 215 10.05 22.29 0.55
CA GLY A 215 10.25 23.70 0.20
C GLY A 215 11.65 24.24 0.46
N ILE A 216 12.65 23.39 0.75
CA ILE A 216 13.97 23.85 1.22
C ILE A 216 14.66 24.84 0.27
N ALA A 217 14.49 24.67 -1.04
CA ALA A 217 15.05 25.59 -2.03
C ALA A 217 14.47 27.02 -1.88
N VAL A 218 13.18 27.14 -1.58
CA VAL A 218 12.50 28.41 -1.35
C VAL A 218 12.98 29.04 -0.04
N ILE A 219 13.02 28.24 1.05
CA ILE A 219 13.50 28.69 2.36
C ILE A 219 14.92 29.27 2.23
N LYS A 220 15.80 28.57 1.51
CA LYS A 220 17.17 29.00 1.25
C LYS A 220 17.24 30.25 0.38
N ALA A 221 16.47 30.31 -0.71
CA ALA A 221 16.45 31.46 -1.61
C ALA A 221 16.00 32.77 -0.90
N PHE A 222 15.08 32.64 0.05
CA PHE A 222 14.58 33.78 0.82
C PHE A 222 15.25 34.01 2.19
N VAL A 223 16.29 33.20 2.52
CA VAL A 223 17.05 33.30 3.80
C VAL A 223 16.10 33.26 5.00
N LYS A 224 15.20 32.27 5.06
CA LYS A 224 14.17 32.14 6.10
C LYS A 224 14.40 30.96 7.07
N GLU A 225 15.60 30.38 7.11
CA GLU A 225 15.94 29.25 7.97
C GLU A 225 15.69 29.55 9.46
N GLY A 226 15.98 30.79 9.89
CA GLY A 226 15.75 31.21 11.28
C GLY A 226 14.25 31.26 11.66
N LYS A 227 13.39 31.67 10.72
CA LYS A 227 11.94 31.69 10.91
C LYS A 227 11.39 30.26 11.01
N GLU A 228 11.80 29.39 10.10
CA GLU A 228 11.39 28.00 10.07
C GLU A 228 11.86 27.24 11.33
N LEU A 229 13.10 27.48 11.77
CA LEU A 229 13.61 26.89 13.01
C LEU A 229 12.80 27.32 14.22
N TRP A 230 12.39 28.58 14.28
CA TRP A 230 11.55 29.07 15.38
C TRP A 230 10.16 28.43 15.37
N ALA A 231 9.52 28.30 14.20
CA ALA A 231 8.23 27.65 14.05
C ALA A 231 8.31 26.15 14.43
N PHE A 232 9.36 25.45 13.97
CA PHE A 232 9.62 24.07 14.34
C PHE A 232 9.80 23.92 15.86
N LYS A 233 10.60 24.78 16.51
CA LYS A 233 10.79 24.73 17.96
C LYS A 233 9.47 24.87 18.73
N LYS A 234 8.56 25.76 18.28
CA LYS A 234 7.24 25.91 18.91
C LYS A 234 6.41 24.63 18.84
N LEU A 235 6.34 24.00 17.67
CA LEU A 235 5.64 22.71 17.50
C LEU A 235 6.31 21.59 18.28
N ASN A 236 7.64 21.58 18.35
CA ASN A 236 8.38 20.57 19.09
C ASN A 236 8.17 20.68 20.61
N VAL A 237 8.04 21.89 21.16
CA VAL A 237 7.67 22.09 22.57
C VAL A 237 6.26 21.56 22.85
N GLU A 238 5.29 21.84 21.97
CA GLU A 238 3.93 21.29 22.08
C GLU A 238 3.93 19.75 22.04
N ASN A 239 4.72 19.16 21.14
CA ASN A 239 4.91 17.72 21.06
C ASN A 239 5.57 17.15 22.33
N GLU A 240 6.57 17.84 22.90
CA GLU A 240 7.21 17.47 24.17
C GLU A 240 6.19 17.47 25.31
N GLU A 241 5.40 18.53 25.49
CA GLU A 241 4.39 18.66 26.54
C GLU A 241 3.35 17.54 26.48
N THR A 242 2.82 17.24 25.27
CA THR A 242 1.86 16.15 25.08
C THR A 242 2.48 14.78 25.32
N ASN A 243 3.75 14.57 24.95
CA ASN A 243 4.50 13.34 25.25
C ASN A 243 4.69 13.16 26.77
N ILE A 244 5.07 14.22 27.48
CA ILE A 244 5.24 14.19 28.94
C ILE A 244 3.91 13.87 29.63
N ASP A 245 2.82 14.48 29.19
CA ASP A 245 1.48 14.24 29.76
C ASP A 245 1.01 12.80 29.53
N HIS A 246 1.18 12.26 28.32
CA HIS A 246 0.90 10.86 28.04
C HIS A 246 1.81 9.93 28.86
N THR A 247 3.10 10.23 28.98
CA THR A 247 4.05 9.43 29.75
C THR A 247 3.69 9.40 31.24
N LYS A 248 3.33 10.54 31.83
CA LYS A 248 2.86 10.61 33.23
C LYS A 248 1.64 9.72 33.45
N ALA A 249 0.63 9.79 32.56
CA ALA A 249 -0.56 8.95 32.65
C ALA A 249 -0.21 7.44 32.49
N SER A 250 0.65 7.11 31.55
CA SER A 250 1.11 5.74 31.31
C SER A 250 1.90 5.16 32.48
N VAL A 251 2.81 5.94 33.08
CA VAL A 251 3.58 5.53 34.25
C VAL A 251 2.65 5.33 35.46
N LEU A 252 1.71 6.27 35.69
CA LEU A 252 0.73 6.12 36.76
C LEU A 252 -0.09 4.84 36.61
N PHE A 253 -0.58 4.56 35.40
CA PHE A 253 -1.29 3.34 35.10
C PHE A 253 -0.44 2.09 35.39
N ARG A 254 0.81 2.08 34.95
CA ARG A 254 1.77 0.96 35.19
C ARG A 254 2.02 0.75 36.68
N VAL A 255 2.24 1.81 37.43
CA VAL A 255 2.41 1.75 38.88
C VAL A 255 1.15 1.19 39.55
N MET A 256 -0.04 1.63 39.12
CA MET A 256 -1.30 1.11 39.63
C MET A 256 -1.43 -0.41 39.38
N VAL A 257 -1.14 -0.87 38.16
CA VAL A 257 -1.14 -2.32 37.82
C VAL A 257 -0.18 -3.09 38.73
N MET A 258 1.05 -2.58 38.90
CA MET A 258 2.06 -3.20 39.77
C MET A 258 1.56 -3.29 41.22
N MET A 259 0.99 -2.22 41.75
CA MET A 259 0.46 -2.20 43.11
C MET A 259 -0.69 -3.22 43.33
N PHE A 260 -1.58 -3.40 42.34
CA PHE A 260 -2.61 -4.43 42.40
C PHE A 260 -2.03 -5.84 42.41
N VAL A 261 -1.06 -6.11 41.51
CA VAL A 261 -0.41 -7.43 41.43
C VAL A 261 0.31 -7.75 42.74
N GLU A 262 1.10 -6.80 43.27
CA GLU A 262 1.82 -6.98 44.55
C GLU A 262 0.86 -7.09 45.74
N SER A 263 -0.28 -6.39 45.74
CA SER A 263 -1.29 -6.54 46.78
C SER A 263 -1.87 -7.95 46.83
N VAL A 264 -2.04 -8.60 45.67
CA VAL A 264 -2.48 -10.01 45.64
C VAL A 264 -1.42 -10.93 46.25
N ILE A 265 -0.12 -10.68 45.96
CA ILE A 265 0.96 -11.44 46.58
C ILE A 265 0.91 -11.30 48.11
N CYS A 266 0.65 -10.08 48.63
CA CYS A 266 0.46 -9.87 50.06
C CYS A 266 -0.72 -10.69 50.61
N VAL A 267 -1.86 -10.74 49.90
CA VAL A 267 -3.01 -11.56 50.27
C VAL A 267 -2.66 -13.06 50.28
N ILE A 268 -1.96 -13.54 49.25
CA ILE A 268 -1.50 -14.94 49.16
C ILE A 268 -0.56 -15.29 50.32
N LEU A 269 0.40 -14.42 50.62
CA LEU A 269 1.32 -14.62 51.74
C LEU A 269 0.62 -14.56 53.10
N GLY A 270 -0.32 -13.63 53.27
CA GLY A 270 -1.07 -13.49 54.52
C GLY A 270 -1.98 -14.68 54.82
N TYR A 271 -2.93 -14.94 53.91
CA TYR A 271 -3.89 -16.05 54.10
C TYR A 271 -3.25 -17.41 53.84
N GLY A 272 -2.44 -17.55 52.80
CA GLY A 272 -1.73 -18.79 52.51
C GLY A 272 -0.70 -19.13 53.62
N GLY A 273 0.01 -18.13 54.19
CA GLY A 273 0.85 -18.29 55.35
C GLY A 273 0.09 -18.76 56.59
N TRP A 274 -1.13 -18.25 56.81
CA TRP A 274 -2.01 -18.73 57.87
C TRP A 274 -2.44 -20.18 57.63
N LEU A 275 -2.72 -20.61 56.40
CA LEU A 275 -2.98 -22.02 56.06
C LEU A 275 -1.75 -22.92 56.32
N VAL A 276 -0.55 -22.42 56.05
CA VAL A 276 0.72 -23.15 56.38
C VAL A 276 0.86 -23.29 57.92
N TYR A 277 0.61 -22.21 58.67
CA TYR A 277 0.66 -22.23 60.11
C TYR A 277 -0.36 -23.23 60.71
N LYS A 278 -1.56 -23.38 60.14
CA LYS A 278 -2.55 -24.37 60.52
C LYS A 278 -2.25 -25.81 60.07
N GLY A 279 -1.24 -26.02 59.25
CA GLY A 279 -0.90 -27.33 58.72
C GLY A 279 -1.75 -27.80 57.55
N ASN A 280 -2.65 -26.95 57.01
CA ASN A 280 -3.49 -27.25 55.84
C ASN A 280 -2.72 -27.07 54.50
N PHE A 281 -1.67 -26.29 54.52
CA PHE A 281 -0.74 -26.05 53.41
C PHE A 281 0.69 -26.31 53.89
N ASN A 282 1.58 -26.59 52.93
CA ASN A 282 3.04 -26.59 53.19
C ASN A 282 3.72 -25.45 52.43
N ALA A 283 4.97 -25.14 52.79
CA ALA A 283 5.71 -24.04 52.20
C ALA A 283 5.87 -24.18 50.68
N GLY A 284 6.05 -25.39 50.16
CA GLY A 284 6.16 -25.67 48.75
C GLY A 284 4.84 -25.41 48.00
N GLN A 285 3.69 -25.73 48.59
CA GLN A 285 2.39 -25.44 48.03
C GLN A 285 2.13 -23.92 47.93
N LEU A 286 2.61 -23.15 48.90
CA LEU A 286 2.48 -21.70 48.87
C LEU A 286 3.27 -21.10 47.68
N VAL A 287 4.47 -21.58 47.44
CA VAL A 287 5.29 -21.16 46.32
C VAL A 287 4.69 -21.61 44.98
N GLU A 288 4.17 -22.84 44.92
CA GLU A 288 3.43 -23.35 43.75
C GLU A 288 2.23 -22.47 43.42
N PHE A 289 1.43 -22.07 44.44
CA PHE A 289 0.26 -21.21 44.26
C PHE A 289 0.66 -19.82 43.73
N ILE A 290 1.74 -19.22 44.27
CA ILE A 290 2.26 -17.93 43.77
C ILE A 290 2.68 -18.06 42.30
N ALA A 291 3.31 -19.16 41.88
CA ALA A 291 3.71 -19.38 40.50
C ALA A 291 2.49 -19.51 39.56
N TYR A 292 1.43 -20.21 39.98
CA TYR A 292 0.17 -20.27 39.22
C TYR A 292 -0.51 -18.91 39.12
N PHE A 293 -0.54 -18.14 40.22
CA PHE A 293 -1.05 -16.77 40.17
C PHE A 293 -0.30 -15.90 39.17
N ASN A 294 1.04 -15.94 39.18
CA ASN A 294 1.85 -15.19 38.22
C ASN A 294 1.56 -15.61 36.76
N ALA A 295 1.22 -16.88 36.52
CA ALA A 295 0.81 -17.34 35.19
C ALA A 295 -0.55 -16.77 34.74
N VAL A 296 -1.45 -16.38 35.68
CA VAL A 296 -2.74 -15.73 35.35
C VAL A 296 -2.59 -14.25 34.99
N VAL A 297 -1.52 -13.59 35.43
CA VAL A 297 -1.32 -12.15 35.18
C VAL A 297 -1.26 -11.85 33.67
N TRP A 298 -0.51 -12.65 32.90
CA TRP A 298 -0.38 -12.49 31.45
C TRP A 298 -1.73 -12.58 30.71
N PRO A 299 -2.57 -13.61 30.89
CA PRO A 299 -3.91 -13.67 30.31
C PRO A 299 -4.77 -12.42 30.53
N ILE A 300 -4.71 -11.86 31.73
CA ILE A 300 -5.49 -10.63 32.05
C ILE A 300 -4.97 -9.43 31.27
N MET A 301 -3.65 -9.27 31.16
CA MET A 301 -3.04 -8.20 30.37
C MET A 301 -3.31 -8.36 28.86
N ALA A 302 -3.29 -9.60 28.37
CA ALA A 302 -3.54 -9.91 26.97
C ALA A 302 -4.94 -9.49 26.47
N VAL A 303 -5.96 -9.43 27.36
CA VAL A 303 -7.30 -8.98 26.98
C VAL A 303 -7.29 -7.56 26.41
N SER A 304 -6.59 -6.63 27.05
CA SER A 304 -6.51 -5.24 26.58
C SER A 304 -5.81 -5.13 25.22
N GLU A 305 -4.70 -5.85 25.08
CA GLU A 305 -3.92 -5.87 23.83
C GLU A 305 -4.72 -6.50 22.68
N LEU A 306 -5.48 -7.57 22.97
CA LEU A 306 -6.37 -8.21 21.99
C LEU A 306 -7.49 -7.30 21.51
N ILE A 307 -8.07 -6.48 22.39
CA ILE A 307 -9.11 -5.51 22.02
C ILE A 307 -8.53 -4.47 21.07
N ASP A 308 -7.39 -3.88 21.41
CA ASP A 308 -6.72 -2.87 20.57
C ASP A 308 -6.29 -3.45 19.21
N MET A 309 -5.61 -4.60 19.24
CA MET A 309 -5.18 -5.29 18.03
C MET A 309 -6.37 -5.65 17.13
N THR A 310 -7.46 -6.17 17.69
CA THR A 310 -8.66 -6.55 16.92
C THR A 310 -9.31 -5.33 16.29
N SER A 311 -9.37 -4.20 17.01
CA SER A 311 -9.93 -2.94 16.50
C SER A 311 -9.11 -2.38 15.34
N ARG A 312 -7.78 -2.30 15.49
CA ARG A 312 -6.87 -1.87 14.42
C ARG A 312 -6.92 -2.83 13.22
N GLY A 313 -6.86 -4.13 13.47
CA GLY A 313 -6.91 -5.14 12.44
C GLY A 313 -8.20 -5.13 11.64
N LYS A 314 -9.35 -4.89 12.31
CA LYS A 314 -10.64 -4.74 11.63
C LYS A 314 -10.66 -3.50 10.73
N ALA A 315 -10.22 -2.34 11.22
CA ALA A 315 -10.16 -1.12 10.44
C ALA A 315 -9.24 -1.27 9.21
N SER A 316 -8.08 -1.91 9.36
CA SER A 316 -7.19 -2.20 8.25
C SER A 316 -7.80 -3.20 7.26
N LEU A 317 -8.46 -4.25 7.74
CA LEU A 317 -9.16 -5.22 6.87
C LEU A 317 -10.31 -4.57 6.09
N ASP A 318 -11.05 -3.65 6.68
CA ASP A 318 -12.12 -2.90 6.00
C ASP A 318 -11.55 -2.03 4.88
N ARG A 319 -10.43 -1.32 5.11
CA ARG A 319 -9.72 -0.56 4.05
C ARG A 319 -9.16 -1.44 2.92
N LEU A 320 -8.57 -2.61 3.26
CA LEU A 320 -8.18 -3.60 2.24
C LEU A 320 -9.40 -4.11 1.47
N GLY A 321 -10.55 -4.25 2.15
CA GLY A 321 -11.82 -4.63 1.56
C GLY A 321 -12.31 -3.59 0.54
N GLU A 322 -12.21 -2.31 0.84
CA GLU A 322 -12.57 -1.21 -0.09
C GLU A 322 -11.76 -1.31 -1.40
N LEU A 323 -10.46 -1.58 -1.31
CA LEU A 323 -9.65 -1.81 -2.52
C LEU A 323 -10.09 -3.07 -3.26
N LEU A 324 -10.27 -4.21 -2.56
CA LEU A 324 -10.58 -5.50 -3.17
C LEU A 324 -11.99 -5.62 -3.74
N ASP A 325 -12.92 -4.80 -3.25
CA ASP A 325 -14.30 -4.71 -3.70
C ASP A 325 -14.54 -3.54 -4.65
N ALA A 326 -13.50 -2.71 -4.93
CA ALA A 326 -13.59 -1.61 -5.87
C ALA A 326 -14.02 -2.13 -7.26
N PRO A 327 -15.04 -1.54 -7.90
CA PRO A 327 -15.54 -2.03 -9.17
C PRO A 327 -14.56 -1.75 -10.31
N ILE A 328 -14.36 -2.75 -11.17
CA ILE A 328 -13.64 -2.57 -12.43
C ILE A 328 -14.60 -1.98 -13.46
N HIS A 329 -14.58 -0.65 -13.59
CA HIS A 329 -15.53 0.09 -14.45
C HIS A 329 -15.26 -0.16 -15.93
N VAL A 330 -13.98 -0.19 -16.34
CA VAL A 330 -13.60 -0.38 -17.74
C VAL A 330 -13.13 -1.81 -17.95
N LYS A 331 -14.00 -2.63 -18.50
CA LYS A 331 -13.74 -4.05 -18.81
C LYS A 331 -14.39 -4.43 -20.13
N ASP A 332 -13.90 -5.49 -20.73
CA ASP A 332 -14.52 -6.09 -21.89
C ASP A 332 -15.89 -6.68 -21.55
N ARG A 333 -16.81 -6.60 -22.51
CA ARG A 333 -18.10 -7.28 -22.47
C ARG A 333 -17.91 -8.76 -22.82
N ASP A 334 -18.89 -9.58 -22.47
CA ASP A 334 -18.87 -10.98 -22.89
C ASP A 334 -19.04 -11.06 -24.41
N GLY A 335 -18.17 -11.85 -25.06
CA GLY A 335 -18.26 -12.10 -26.51
C GLY A 335 -17.68 -11.01 -27.41
N VAL A 336 -16.81 -10.10 -26.89
CA VAL A 336 -16.10 -9.11 -27.74
C VAL A 336 -15.20 -9.77 -28.76
N GLU A 337 -15.07 -9.16 -29.93
CA GLU A 337 -14.20 -9.61 -31.00
C GLU A 337 -12.78 -9.02 -30.85
N GLU A 338 -11.79 -9.72 -31.42
CA GLU A 338 -10.43 -9.18 -31.56
C GLU A 338 -10.29 -8.41 -32.87
N LEU A 339 -9.85 -7.17 -32.81
CA LEU A 339 -9.46 -6.42 -34.02
C LEU A 339 -8.19 -7.03 -34.61
N ARG A 340 -8.30 -7.49 -35.87
CA ARG A 340 -7.17 -8.04 -36.63
C ARG A 340 -6.87 -7.16 -37.83
N ASN A 341 -5.58 -7.01 -38.17
CA ASN A 341 -5.12 -6.26 -39.34
C ASN A 341 -5.66 -4.82 -39.39
N VAL A 342 -5.59 -4.12 -38.26
CA VAL A 342 -6.09 -2.75 -38.13
C VAL A 342 -5.41 -1.83 -39.13
N ARG A 343 -6.21 -1.07 -39.90
CA ARG A 343 -5.75 -0.06 -40.86
C ARG A 343 -5.61 1.30 -40.23
N GLY A 344 -6.47 1.61 -39.25
CA GLY A 344 -6.41 2.83 -38.47
C GLY A 344 -7.43 3.90 -38.87
N ASP A 345 -8.59 3.49 -39.44
CA ASP A 345 -9.75 4.38 -39.58
C ASP A 345 -10.36 4.64 -38.20
N ILE A 346 -10.66 5.89 -37.86
CA ILE A 346 -11.30 6.26 -36.59
C ILE A 346 -12.49 7.17 -36.89
N GLU A 347 -13.66 6.83 -36.34
CA GLU A 347 -14.88 7.63 -36.54
C GLU A 347 -15.54 7.94 -35.20
N PHE A 348 -15.88 9.19 -34.99
CA PHE A 348 -16.70 9.68 -33.89
C PHE A 348 -18.09 10.06 -34.40
N ARG A 349 -19.13 9.63 -33.67
CA ARG A 349 -20.54 9.93 -34.01
C ARG A 349 -21.27 10.49 -32.81
N ASN A 350 -21.65 11.75 -32.86
CA ASN A 350 -22.45 12.45 -31.84
C ASN A 350 -22.01 12.16 -30.40
N LEU A 351 -20.70 12.07 -30.16
CA LEU A 351 -20.13 11.74 -28.84
C LEU A 351 -20.36 12.88 -27.87
N ASN A 352 -21.04 12.58 -26.77
CA ASN A 352 -21.08 13.41 -25.57
C ASN A 352 -20.35 12.65 -24.46
N PHE A 353 -19.49 13.33 -23.74
CA PHE A 353 -18.74 12.69 -22.66
C PHE A 353 -18.59 13.62 -21.46
N ARG A 354 -18.84 13.04 -20.27
CA ARG A 354 -18.60 13.66 -18.97
C ARG A 354 -17.71 12.73 -18.14
N TYR A 355 -16.72 13.30 -17.48
CA TYR A 355 -15.95 12.53 -16.50
C TYR A 355 -16.84 12.10 -15.33
N PRO A 356 -16.61 10.92 -14.73
CA PRO A 356 -17.44 10.42 -13.63
C PRO A 356 -17.52 11.36 -12.42
N ASP A 357 -16.45 12.11 -12.15
CA ASP A 357 -16.33 13.11 -11.09
C ASP A 357 -16.60 14.55 -11.58
N GLY A 358 -16.94 14.72 -12.86
CA GLY A 358 -17.14 16.02 -13.50
C GLY A 358 -18.56 16.56 -13.38
N GLU A 359 -18.70 17.86 -13.15
CA GLU A 359 -20.00 18.55 -13.15
C GLU A 359 -20.49 18.89 -14.57
N TYR A 360 -19.55 19.02 -15.53
CA TYR A 360 -19.83 19.49 -16.90
C TYR A 360 -19.40 18.47 -17.95
N ASP A 361 -20.03 18.53 -19.11
CA ASP A 361 -19.66 17.72 -20.28
C ASP A 361 -18.31 18.20 -20.83
N ALA A 362 -17.33 17.30 -20.82
CA ALA A 362 -16.00 17.56 -21.34
C ALA A 362 -15.94 17.55 -22.87
N LEU A 363 -16.86 16.80 -23.50
CA LEU A 363 -17.08 16.75 -24.94
C LEU A 363 -18.56 16.81 -25.23
N LYS A 364 -18.94 17.59 -26.27
CA LYS A 364 -20.34 17.84 -26.67
C LYS A 364 -20.49 17.61 -28.15
N ASN A 365 -21.35 16.67 -28.52
CA ASN A 365 -21.77 16.38 -29.90
C ASN A 365 -20.60 16.27 -30.89
N ILE A 366 -19.52 15.56 -30.51
CA ILE A 366 -18.34 15.39 -31.35
C ILE A 366 -18.62 14.39 -32.47
N SER A 367 -18.45 14.82 -33.72
CA SER A 367 -18.56 13.98 -34.91
C SER A 367 -17.49 14.32 -35.94
N PHE A 368 -16.63 13.35 -36.25
CA PHE A 368 -15.64 13.46 -37.31
C PHE A 368 -15.08 12.08 -37.68
N THR A 369 -14.34 12.02 -38.80
CA THR A 369 -13.67 10.80 -39.26
C THR A 369 -12.21 11.08 -39.56
N ILE A 370 -11.32 10.20 -39.11
CA ILE A 370 -9.92 10.12 -39.48
C ILE A 370 -9.77 8.88 -40.37
N ARG A 371 -9.30 9.04 -41.60
CA ARG A 371 -9.07 7.90 -42.50
C ARG A 371 -7.72 7.24 -42.22
N ALA A 372 -7.63 5.95 -42.51
CA ALA A 372 -6.38 5.22 -42.42
C ALA A 372 -5.27 5.92 -43.21
N GLY A 373 -4.14 6.15 -42.54
CA GLY A 373 -2.98 6.81 -43.13
C GLY A 373 -3.01 8.34 -43.08
N GLU A 374 -4.07 8.99 -42.58
CA GLU A 374 -4.11 10.44 -42.39
C GLU A 374 -3.23 10.88 -41.20
N ASN A 375 -2.55 12.02 -41.36
CA ASN A 375 -1.88 12.74 -40.27
C ASN A 375 -2.81 13.87 -39.80
N VAL A 376 -3.31 13.77 -38.59
CA VAL A 376 -4.32 14.67 -38.06
C VAL A 376 -3.77 15.47 -36.89
N GLY A 377 -3.88 16.79 -36.95
CA GLY A 377 -3.58 17.71 -35.88
C GLY A 377 -4.82 18.02 -35.04
N LEU A 378 -4.74 17.92 -33.71
CA LEU A 378 -5.75 18.42 -32.79
C LEU A 378 -5.25 19.69 -32.13
N VAL A 379 -6.02 20.76 -32.23
CA VAL A 379 -5.66 22.05 -31.66
C VAL A 379 -6.85 22.72 -30.95
N GLY A 380 -6.57 23.56 -29.99
CA GLY A 380 -7.52 24.31 -29.18
C GLY A 380 -6.91 24.74 -27.86
N LYS A 381 -7.63 25.57 -27.11
CA LYS A 381 -7.18 26.06 -25.81
C LYS A 381 -6.96 24.91 -24.81
N THR A 382 -6.14 25.15 -23.78
CA THR A 382 -6.00 24.22 -22.67
C THR A 382 -7.38 23.97 -22.03
N GLY A 383 -7.70 22.69 -21.75
CA GLY A 383 -9.02 22.31 -21.21
C GLY A 383 -10.13 22.14 -22.26
N SER A 384 -9.87 22.28 -23.56
CA SER A 384 -10.90 22.12 -24.61
C SER A 384 -11.33 20.68 -24.91
N GLY A 385 -10.74 19.65 -24.27
CA GLY A 385 -11.13 18.24 -24.44
C GLY A 385 -10.24 17.42 -25.38
N LYS A 386 -9.10 17.93 -25.86
CA LYS A 386 -8.18 17.23 -26.80
C LYS A 386 -7.66 15.89 -26.24
N THR A 387 -7.08 15.90 -25.06
CA THR A 387 -6.59 14.69 -24.39
C THR A 387 -7.73 13.73 -24.06
N THR A 388 -8.93 14.27 -23.74
CA THR A 388 -10.12 13.45 -23.50
C THR A 388 -10.48 12.61 -24.73
N LEU A 389 -10.44 13.16 -25.92
CA LEU A 389 -10.70 12.40 -27.15
C LEU A 389 -9.77 11.20 -27.31
N VAL A 390 -8.47 11.40 -27.03
CA VAL A 390 -7.47 10.34 -27.10
C VAL A 390 -7.68 9.29 -26.01
N ASP A 391 -7.96 9.71 -24.79
CA ASP A 391 -8.27 8.80 -23.67
C ASP A 391 -9.48 7.90 -24.01
N LEU A 392 -10.46 8.41 -24.75
CA LEU A 392 -11.64 7.64 -25.16
C LEU A 392 -11.35 6.67 -26.32
N ILE A 393 -10.49 7.02 -27.28
CA ILE A 393 -9.99 6.08 -28.30
C ILE A 393 -9.31 4.89 -27.62
N LEU A 394 -8.49 5.14 -26.59
CA LEU A 394 -7.77 4.13 -25.83
C LEU A 394 -8.66 3.37 -24.83
N ARG A 395 -9.95 3.67 -24.80
CA ARG A 395 -10.87 3.13 -23.79
C ARG A 395 -10.32 3.23 -22.36
N THR A 396 -9.80 4.40 -22.02
CA THR A 396 -9.37 4.71 -20.64
C THR A 396 -10.60 4.93 -19.75
N TYR A 397 -11.71 5.36 -20.36
CA TYR A 397 -13.04 5.50 -19.79
C TYR A 397 -14.06 4.79 -20.68
N ASN A 398 -15.22 4.42 -20.12
CA ASN A 398 -16.32 3.90 -20.90
C ASN A 398 -16.96 4.99 -21.76
N VAL A 399 -17.38 4.62 -22.95
CA VAL A 399 -18.08 5.50 -23.90
C VAL A 399 -19.46 4.93 -24.21
N PRO A 400 -20.44 5.78 -24.60
CA PRO A 400 -21.73 5.30 -25.09
C PRO A 400 -21.56 4.45 -26.35
N ASP A 401 -22.45 3.47 -26.52
CA ASP A 401 -22.46 2.61 -27.71
C ASP A 401 -22.74 3.42 -28.99
N GLY A 402 -22.13 3.02 -30.10
CA GLY A 402 -22.31 3.66 -31.38
C GLY A 402 -21.67 5.03 -31.51
N THR A 403 -20.75 5.41 -30.63
CA THR A 403 -20.13 6.74 -30.64
C THR A 403 -18.70 6.79 -31.14
N ILE A 404 -17.90 5.71 -30.91
CA ILE A 404 -16.52 5.64 -31.38
C ILE A 404 -16.31 4.32 -32.12
N PHE A 405 -15.77 4.41 -33.32
CA PHE A 405 -15.47 3.25 -34.16
C PHE A 405 -14.00 3.24 -34.55
N VAL A 406 -13.39 2.04 -34.59
CA VAL A 406 -12.07 1.79 -35.15
C VAL A 406 -12.24 0.75 -36.26
N ASP A 407 -11.82 1.11 -37.47
CA ASP A 407 -12.03 0.30 -38.69
C ASP A 407 -13.48 -0.19 -38.87
N GLY A 408 -14.44 0.64 -38.48
CA GLY A 408 -15.90 0.36 -38.59
C GLY A 408 -16.49 -0.49 -37.46
N HIS A 409 -15.67 -0.96 -36.51
CA HIS A 409 -16.13 -1.68 -35.32
C HIS A 409 -16.29 -0.73 -34.14
N ASP A 410 -17.43 -0.82 -33.43
CA ASP A 410 -17.62 -0.08 -32.18
C ASP A 410 -16.55 -0.50 -31.17
N VAL A 411 -15.91 0.47 -30.52
CA VAL A 411 -14.86 0.19 -29.51
C VAL A 411 -15.38 -0.58 -28.30
N ASN A 412 -16.70 -0.65 -28.08
CA ASN A 412 -17.33 -1.43 -27.03
C ASN A 412 -17.54 -2.91 -27.40
N ASP A 413 -17.56 -3.24 -28.71
CA ASP A 413 -17.77 -4.61 -29.22
C ASP A 413 -16.46 -5.34 -29.50
N VAL A 414 -15.33 -4.66 -29.35
CA VAL A 414 -13.99 -5.22 -29.54
C VAL A 414 -13.16 -5.22 -28.25
N SER A 415 -12.20 -6.15 -28.14
CA SER A 415 -11.39 -6.25 -26.92
C SER A 415 -10.54 -5.00 -26.72
N ILE A 416 -10.50 -4.51 -25.48
CA ILE A 416 -9.68 -3.36 -25.07
C ILE A 416 -8.20 -3.64 -25.42
N GLN A 417 -7.76 -4.87 -25.25
CA GLN A 417 -6.38 -5.27 -25.57
C GLN A 417 -6.08 -5.09 -27.05
N SER A 418 -6.99 -5.43 -27.97
CA SER A 418 -6.79 -5.28 -29.40
C SER A 418 -6.79 -3.80 -29.83
N VAL A 419 -7.69 -2.97 -29.28
CA VAL A 419 -7.70 -1.52 -29.54
C VAL A 419 -6.41 -0.86 -29.06
N ARG A 420 -6.02 -1.10 -27.82
CA ARG A 420 -4.75 -0.58 -27.26
C ARG A 420 -3.53 -1.18 -27.95
N GLY A 421 -3.63 -2.42 -28.42
CA GLY A 421 -2.60 -3.09 -29.23
C GLY A 421 -2.36 -2.36 -30.54
N ALA A 422 -3.41 -1.87 -31.20
CA ALA A 422 -3.36 -1.13 -32.44
C ALA A 422 -2.88 0.34 -32.29
N CYS A 423 -2.78 0.85 -31.05
CA CYS A 423 -2.37 2.23 -30.77
C CYS A 423 -0.98 2.28 -30.10
N ALA A 424 -0.12 3.16 -30.57
CA ALA A 424 1.06 3.62 -29.84
C ALA A 424 0.74 5.02 -29.28
N TYR A 425 1.00 5.24 -27.98
CA TYR A 425 0.59 6.48 -27.31
C TYR A 425 1.77 7.09 -26.53
N VAL A 426 1.97 8.38 -26.72
CA VAL A 426 2.87 9.21 -25.92
C VAL A 426 2.04 10.24 -25.17
N PRO A 427 1.89 10.09 -23.85
CA PRO A 427 1.11 11.02 -23.03
C PRO A 427 1.82 12.36 -22.84
N GLN A 428 1.08 13.39 -22.46
CA GLN A 428 1.61 14.70 -22.10
C GLN A 428 2.62 14.60 -20.96
N ASP A 429 2.26 13.88 -19.88
CA ASP A 429 3.17 13.57 -18.78
C ASP A 429 3.98 12.30 -19.08
N ASN A 430 5.21 12.48 -19.52
CA ASN A 430 6.08 11.39 -19.91
C ASN A 430 6.63 10.63 -18.69
N PHE A 431 6.19 9.38 -18.52
CA PHE A 431 6.66 8.51 -17.45
C PHE A 431 7.73 7.53 -17.96
N LEU A 432 8.89 7.54 -17.30
CA LEU A 432 9.94 6.55 -17.52
C LEU A 432 10.11 5.71 -16.24
N PHE A 433 10.21 4.40 -16.43
CA PHE A 433 10.44 3.46 -15.33
C PHE A 433 11.89 3.53 -14.84
N SER A 434 12.09 3.18 -13.58
CA SER A 434 13.42 3.02 -12.98
C SER A 434 14.09 1.75 -13.53
N ASP A 435 14.50 1.82 -14.78
CA ASP A 435 15.11 0.73 -15.55
C ASP A 435 16.05 1.34 -16.59
N THR A 436 16.74 0.51 -17.37
CA THR A 436 17.64 0.98 -18.42
C THR A 436 16.91 1.76 -19.51
N ILE A 437 17.60 2.66 -20.21
CA ILE A 437 17.04 3.39 -21.35
C ILE A 437 16.56 2.40 -22.42
N GLU A 438 17.32 1.33 -22.66
CA GLU A 438 16.94 0.27 -23.60
C GLU A 438 15.62 -0.39 -23.23
N ASN A 439 15.42 -0.77 -21.97
CA ASN A 439 14.19 -1.37 -21.48
C ASN A 439 13.02 -0.39 -21.52
N ASN A 440 13.26 0.87 -21.23
CA ASN A 440 12.26 1.92 -21.37
C ASN A 440 11.78 2.09 -22.82
N ILE A 441 12.66 2.05 -23.80
CA ILE A 441 12.29 2.12 -25.23
C ILE A 441 11.56 0.85 -25.67
N ALA A 442 12.06 -0.33 -25.26
CA ALA A 442 11.47 -1.62 -25.62
C ALA A 442 10.19 -1.99 -24.83
N PHE A 443 9.73 -1.16 -23.90
CA PHE A 443 8.61 -1.47 -23.01
C PHE A 443 7.31 -1.89 -23.72
N GLY A 444 7.07 -1.37 -24.91
CA GLY A 444 5.85 -1.65 -25.70
C GLY A 444 5.87 -2.94 -26.53
N VAL A 445 6.98 -3.71 -26.52
CA VAL A 445 7.17 -4.91 -27.35
C VAL A 445 7.65 -6.09 -26.49
N ASN A 446 7.30 -7.31 -26.92
CA ASN A 446 7.72 -8.53 -26.23
C ASN A 446 9.15 -8.95 -26.64
N ASP A 447 9.51 -8.77 -27.91
CA ASP A 447 10.83 -9.14 -28.44
C ASP A 447 11.75 -7.93 -28.47
N LYS A 448 12.77 -7.97 -27.63
CA LYS A 448 13.77 -6.91 -27.55
C LYS A 448 14.84 -7.10 -28.62
N ASN A 449 14.79 -6.27 -29.66
CA ASN A 449 15.81 -6.21 -30.68
C ASN A 449 16.61 -4.90 -30.54
N GLN A 450 17.90 -5.02 -30.19
CA GLN A 450 18.76 -3.85 -29.96
C GLN A 450 18.88 -2.94 -31.20
N LYS A 451 18.89 -3.51 -32.41
CA LYS A 451 18.91 -2.71 -33.64
C LYS A 451 17.63 -1.88 -33.80
N ALA A 452 16.48 -2.47 -33.46
CA ALA A 452 15.19 -1.77 -33.49
C ALA A 452 15.12 -0.67 -32.42
N VAL A 453 15.64 -0.91 -31.22
CA VAL A 453 15.75 0.10 -30.15
C VAL A 453 16.60 1.29 -30.61
N VAL A 454 17.77 1.04 -31.19
CA VAL A 454 18.66 2.08 -31.72
C VAL A 454 17.99 2.85 -32.86
N ASN A 455 17.25 2.16 -33.74
CA ASN A 455 16.52 2.81 -34.84
C ASN A 455 15.42 3.72 -34.32
N ALA A 456 14.60 3.23 -33.37
CA ALA A 456 13.56 4.03 -32.73
C ALA A 456 14.14 5.28 -32.02
N ALA A 457 15.28 5.13 -31.35
CA ALA A 457 15.98 6.26 -30.73
C ALA A 457 16.54 7.28 -31.77
N ARG A 458 16.95 6.82 -32.95
CA ARG A 458 17.36 7.72 -34.05
C ARG A 458 16.16 8.48 -34.60
N LEU A 459 15.04 7.81 -34.82
CA LEU A 459 13.83 8.44 -35.33
C LEU A 459 13.29 9.50 -34.37
N ALA A 460 13.42 9.27 -33.06
CA ALA A 460 13.08 10.22 -32.01
C ALA A 460 14.17 11.26 -31.70
N ASP A 461 15.25 11.29 -32.49
CA ASP A 461 16.38 12.21 -32.33
C ASP A 461 17.03 12.23 -30.92
N VAL A 462 17.11 11.05 -30.26
CA VAL A 462 17.68 10.92 -28.91
C VAL A 462 18.93 10.03 -28.86
N HIS A 463 19.27 9.37 -29.98
CA HIS A 463 20.38 8.42 -30.07
C HIS A 463 21.74 9.04 -29.70
N SER A 464 22.05 10.25 -30.18
CA SER A 464 23.28 10.98 -29.87
C SER A 464 23.42 11.23 -28.38
N ASN A 465 22.36 11.73 -27.74
CA ASN A 465 22.35 12.00 -26.32
C ASN A 465 22.49 10.71 -25.46
N ILE A 466 21.89 9.60 -25.92
CA ILE A 466 22.04 8.31 -25.22
C ILE A 466 23.50 7.84 -25.25
N LYS A 467 24.21 8.07 -26.34
CA LYS A 467 25.63 7.70 -26.46
C LYS A 467 26.58 8.52 -25.58
N GLU A 468 26.19 9.71 -25.17
CA GLU A 468 26.96 10.55 -24.25
C GLU A 468 26.93 10.03 -22.81
N PHE A 469 25.94 9.20 -22.43
CA PHE A 469 25.93 8.56 -21.12
C PHE A 469 27.02 7.49 -21.03
N GLN A 470 27.65 7.38 -19.87
CA GLN A 470 28.75 6.45 -19.60
C GLN A 470 28.41 4.98 -19.97
N LEU A 471 27.17 4.54 -19.71
CA LEU A 471 26.68 3.18 -20.02
C LEU A 471 25.79 3.16 -21.29
N GLY A 472 25.66 4.29 -22.01
CA GLY A 472 24.81 4.38 -23.19
C GLY A 472 23.37 3.90 -22.93
N TYR A 473 22.88 2.98 -23.75
CA TYR A 473 21.55 2.37 -23.60
C TYR A 473 21.35 1.57 -22.31
N GLY A 474 22.45 1.10 -21.69
CA GLY A 474 22.44 0.40 -20.40
C GLY A 474 22.33 1.34 -19.19
N THR A 475 22.27 2.65 -19.39
CA THR A 475 22.12 3.62 -18.31
C THR A 475 20.76 3.44 -17.64
N VAL A 476 20.78 3.20 -16.33
CA VAL A 476 19.55 3.08 -15.50
C VAL A 476 19.05 4.46 -15.18
N LEU A 477 17.79 4.70 -15.48
CA LEU A 477 17.09 5.93 -15.14
C LEU A 477 16.59 5.84 -13.69
N GLY A 478 16.77 6.92 -12.92
CA GLY A 478 16.18 7.03 -11.59
C GLY A 478 14.64 7.09 -11.63
N GLU A 479 14.03 7.17 -10.46
CA GLU A 479 12.57 7.28 -10.34
C GLU A 479 12.02 8.39 -11.25
N ARG A 480 10.99 8.05 -12.04
CA ARG A 480 10.38 8.94 -13.03
C ARG A 480 11.36 9.58 -14.02
N GLY A 481 12.54 8.98 -14.24
CA GLY A 481 13.53 9.49 -15.19
C GLY A 481 14.22 10.79 -14.73
N VAL A 482 14.46 10.97 -13.43
CA VAL A 482 15.12 12.18 -12.87
C VAL A 482 16.50 12.44 -13.45
N THR A 483 17.18 11.42 -13.95
CA THR A 483 18.55 11.50 -14.49
C THR A 483 18.66 12.12 -15.89
N VAL A 484 17.55 12.35 -16.58
CA VAL A 484 17.50 12.89 -17.95
C VAL A 484 16.71 14.20 -17.98
N SER A 485 17.05 15.09 -18.93
CA SER A 485 16.31 16.35 -19.12
C SER A 485 14.89 16.10 -19.60
N GLY A 486 13.99 17.09 -19.44
CA GLY A 486 12.59 17.01 -19.89
C GLY A 486 12.50 16.65 -21.38
N GLY A 487 13.27 17.28 -22.25
CA GLY A 487 13.30 16.99 -23.67
C GLY A 487 13.89 15.60 -24.01
N GLN A 488 14.89 15.11 -23.25
CA GLN A 488 15.37 13.73 -23.41
C GLN A 488 14.33 12.71 -23.00
N LYS A 489 13.64 12.96 -21.88
CA LYS A 489 12.54 12.14 -21.38
C LYS A 489 11.42 12.01 -22.40
N GLN A 490 11.02 13.12 -22.99
CA GLN A 490 10.00 13.17 -24.02
C GLN A 490 10.41 12.37 -25.26
N ARG A 491 11.65 12.55 -25.76
CA ARG A 491 12.17 11.82 -26.91
C ARG A 491 12.35 10.31 -26.65
N ILE A 492 12.70 9.89 -25.43
CA ILE A 492 12.71 8.47 -25.05
C ILE A 492 11.30 7.89 -25.08
N SER A 493 10.29 8.65 -24.64
CA SER A 493 8.88 8.23 -24.72
C SER A 493 8.38 8.14 -26.16
N ILE A 494 8.79 9.05 -27.04
CA ILE A 494 8.52 8.97 -28.49
C ILE A 494 9.20 7.71 -29.07
N ALA A 495 10.46 7.44 -28.74
CA ALA A 495 11.17 6.23 -29.18
C ALA A 495 10.44 4.95 -28.73
N ARG A 496 9.89 4.90 -27.49
CA ARG A 496 9.05 3.81 -26.98
C ARG A 496 7.81 3.58 -27.87
N ALA A 497 7.14 4.64 -28.25
CA ALA A 497 5.96 4.55 -29.10
C ALA A 497 6.30 4.10 -30.52
N LEU A 498 7.40 4.61 -31.09
CA LEU A 498 7.88 4.21 -32.41
C LEU A 498 8.39 2.76 -32.45
N MET A 499 8.98 2.26 -31.36
CA MET A 499 9.39 0.88 -31.24
C MET A 499 8.21 -0.10 -31.36
N LYS A 500 7.01 0.28 -30.92
CA LYS A 500 5.79 -0.52 -31.02
C LYS A 500 5.28 -0.67 -32.46
N ASP A 501 5.61 0.29 -33.34
CA ASP A 501 5.24 0.34 -34.76
C ASP A 501 3.74 0.09 -35.06
N ALA A 502 2.86 0.56 -34.17
CA ALA A 502 1.42 0.37 -34.27
C ALA A 502 0.79 1.10 -35.48
N PRO A 503 -0.38 0.63 -36.02
CA PRO A 503 -1.09 1.31 -37.10
C PRO A 503 -1.49 2.75 -36.75
N ILE A 504 -1.88 3.01 -35.51
CA ILE A 504 -2.28 4.31 -34.99
C ILE A 504 -1.20 4.82 -34.03
N LEU A 505 -0.67 6.02 -34.28
CA LEU A 505 0.24 6.72 -33.36
C LEU A 505 -0.46 7.97 -32.83
N ILE A 506 -0.43 8.12 -31.52
CA ILE A 506 -1.02 9.26 -30.82
C ILE A 506 0.08 9.96 -30.02
N LEU A 507 0.29 11.23 -30.31
CA LEU A 507 1.26 12.10 -29.64
C LEU A 507 0.50 13.24 -28.95
N ASP A 508 0.43 13.18 -27.61
CA ASP A 508 -0.28 14.19 -26.81
C ASP A 508 0.72 15.20 -26.24
N ASP A 509 0.79 16.38 -26.84
CA ASP A 509 1.72 17.49 -26.51
C ASP A 509 3.17 17.05 -26.29
N SER A 510 3.56 15.98 -26.98
CA SER A 510 4.79 15.24 -26.70
C SER A 510 6.02 15.79 -27.43
N VAL A 511 5.91 16.94 -28.11
CA VAL A 511 7.02 17.65 -28.78
C VAL A 511 7.22 19.07 -28.24
N SER A 512 6.44 19.49 -27.25
CA SER A 512 6.47 20.86 -26.72
C SER A 512 7.72 21.20 -25.90
N ALA A 513 8.36 20.20 -25.26
CA ALA A 513 9.53 20.38 -24.41
C ALA A 513 10.88 20.25 -25.16
N VAL A 514 10.85 20.09 -26.48
CA VAL A 514 12.06 20.05 -27.33
C VAL A 514 12.23 21.36 -28.09
N ASP A 515 13.47 21.63 -28.50
CA ASP A 515 13.77 22.80 -29.36
C ASP A 515 13.17 22.63 -30.76
N THR A 516 12.92 23.74 -31.45
CA THR A 516 12.27 23.79 -32.77
C THR A 516 13.00 22.94 -33.86
N LYS A 517 14.34 22.85 -33.79
CA LYS A 517 15.12 22.06 -34.74
C LYS A 517 14.89 20.56 -34.51
N THR A 518 14.96 20.13 -33.29
CA THR A 518 14.67 18.73 -32.88
C THR A 518 13.23 18.35 -33.21
N GLU A 519 12.26 19.22 -32.91
CA GLU A 519 10.84 19.03 -33.27
C GLU A 519 10.67 18.82 -34.78
N THR A 520 11.24 19.71 -35.60
CA THR A 520 11.19 19.61 -37.07
C THR A 520 11.77 18.28 -37.57
N THR A 521 12.89 17.85 -36.97
CA THR A 521 13.55 16.57 -37.31
C THR A 521 12.66 15.38 -36.97
N ILE A 522 12.07 15.36 -35.78
CA ILE A 522 11.17 14.28 -35.35
C ILE A 522 9.93 14.20 -36.27
N LEU A 523 9.29 15.33 -36.55
CA LEU A 523 8.13 15.39 -37.45
C LEU A 523 8.45 14.95 -38.87
N ALA A 524 9.62 15.29 -39.40
CA ALA A 524 10.09 14.83 -40.69
C ALA A 524 10.31 13.30 -40.72
N ASN A 525 10.98 12.76 -39.69
CA ASN A 525 11.19 11.32 -39.54
C ASN A 525 9.86 10.57 -39.45
N LEU A 526 8.88 11.09 -38.67
CA LEU A 526 7.55 10.51 -38.56
C LEU A 526 6.83 10.44 -39.90
N ARG A 527 6.82 11.51 -40.66
CA ARG A 527 6.19 11.53 -42.00
C ARG A 527 6.79 10.51 -42.96
N GLN A 528 8.10 10.36 -42.95
CA GLN A 528 8.79 9.42 -43.81
C GLN A 528 8.56 7.96 -43.41
N THR A 529 8.60 7.66 -42.11
CA THR A 529 8.55 6.28 -41.62
C THR A 529 7.12 5.77 -41.39
N ARG A 530 6.16 6.67 -41.28
CA ARG A 530 4.74 6.32 -41.03
C ARG A 530 3.83 6.57 -42.23
N ALA A 531 4.40 6.66 -43.46
CA ALA A 531 3.57 6.76 -44.65
C ALA A 531 2.55 5.61 -44.73
N GLY A 532 1.27 5.95 -44.87
CA GLY A 532 0.15 5.00 -44.87
C GLY A 532 -0.32 4.50 -43.48
N LYS A 533 0.22 5.01 -42.37
CA LYS A 533 -0.23 4.77 -41.01
C LYS A 533 -0.80 6.02 -40.39
N THR A 534 -1.88 5.88 -39.62
CA THR A 534 -2.57 7.01 -38.99
C THR A 534 -1.73 7.63 -37.88
N THR A 535 -1.64 8.96 -37.87
CA THR A 535 -0.95 9.73 -36.83
C THR A 535 -1.87 10.84 -36.31
N ILE A 536 -2.08 10.89 -35.02
CA ILE A 536 -2.82 11.94 -34.31
C ILE A 536 -1.83 12.73 -33.47
N LEU A 537 -1.73 14.02 -33.71
CA LEU A 537 -0.83 14.91 -32.99
C LEU A 537 -1.63 16.02 -32.31
N ILE A 538 -1.62 16.02 -30.99
CA ILE A 538 -2.11 17.13 -30.18
C ILE A 538 -0.94 18.08 -29.97
N ALA A 539 -1.12 19.34 -30.36
CA ALA A 539 -0.11 20.38 -30.14
C ALA A 539 -0.77 21.71 -29.75
N HIS A 540 -0.02 22.48 -28.99
CA HIS A 540 -0.36 23.85 -28.65
C HIS A 540 0.20 24.87 -29.66
N ARG A 541 1.24 24.48 -30.42
CA ARG A 541 1.86 25.34 -31.45
C ARG A 541 1.28 25.04 -32.82
N ILE A 542 0.87 26.07 -33.54
CA ILE A 542 0.36 25.93 -34.90
C ILE A 542 1.46 25.45 -35.86
N SER A 543 2.70 25.91 -35.67
CA SER A 543 3.87 25.49 -36.49
C SER A 543 4.09 23.98 -36.51
N THR A 544 3.67 23.28 -35.45
CA THR A 544 3.75 21.82 -35.33
C THR A 544 2.75 21.09 -36.23
N ILE A 545 1.53 21.66 -36.38
CA ILE A 545 0.37 21.00 -37.03
C ILE A 545 0.02 21.60 -38.40
N GLU A 546 0.56 22.76 -38.79
CA GLU A 546 0.21 23.46 -40.05
C GLU A 546 0.36 22.59 -41.31
N LYS A 547 1.27 21.59 -41.25
CA LYS A 547 1.56 20.68 -42.37
C LYS A 547 0.81 19.33 -42.23
N MET A 548 -0.16 19.19 -41.38
CA MET A 548 -1.00 18.00 -41.25
C MET A 548 -2.04 17.93 -42.37
N ASP A 549 -2.45 16.71 -42.73
CA ASP A 549 -3.44 16.50 -43.81
C ASP A 549 -4.80 17.06 -43.40
N LYS A 550 -5.10 17.02 -42.11
CA LYS A 550 -6.34 17.50 -41.52
C LYS A 550 -6.07 18.08 -40.14
N ILE A 551 -6.74 19.15 -39.78
CA ILE A 551 -6.73 19.77 -38.46
C ILE A 551 -8.15 19.76 -37.90
N LEU A 552 -8.29 19.32 -36.66
CA LEU A 552 -9.51 19.38 -35.86
C LEU A 552 -9.34 20.51 -34.84
N PHE A 553 -10.17 21.56 -34.97
CA PHE A 553 -10.17 22.69 -34.05
C PHE A 553 -11.29 22.52 -33.02
N ILE A 554 -10.89 22.41 -31.73
CA ILE A 554 -11.79 22.12 -30.63
C ILE A 554 -11.78 23.27 -29.64
N GLU A 555 -12.97 23.78 -29.30
CA GLU A 555 -13.15 24.81 -28.30
C GLU A 555 -14.31 24.45 -27.36
N GLU A 556 -14.15 24.61 -26.06
CA GLU A 556 -15.14 24.32 -25.00
C GLU A 556 -15.86 22.96 -25.11
N GLY A 557 -15.13 21.95 -25.56
CA GLY A 557 -15.66 20.58 -25.72
C GLY A 557 -16.38 20.33 -27.02
N GLU A 558 -16.45 21.30 -27.96
CA GLU A 558 -17.14 21.19 -29.25
C GLU A 558 -16.11 21.21 -30.41
N LEU A 559 -16.43 20.48 -31.47
CA LEU A 559 -15.67 20.51 -32.72
C LEU A 559 -16.14 21.72 -33.55
N VAL A 560 -15.35 22.79 -33.54
CA VAL A 560 -15.70 24.06 -34.20
C VAL A 560 -15.46 23.98 -35.72
N ALA A 561 -14.31 23.43 -36.13
CA ALA A 561 -13.96 23.37 -37.55
C ALA A 561 -13.05 22.19 -37.87
N VAL A 562 -13.12 21.70 -39.11
CA VAL A 562 -12.30 20.61 -39.66
C VAL A 562 -11.82 21.01 -41.06
N GLY A 563 -10.51 20.89 -41.32
CA GLY A 563 -9.94 21.20 -42.64
C GLY A 563 -8.42 21.23 -42.62
N THR A 564 -7.82 21.65 -43.71
CA THR A 564 -6.38 21.95 -43.77
C THR A 564 -6.10 23.30 -43.10
N HIS A 565 -4.84 23.58 -42.77
CA HIS A 565 -4.45 24.86 -42.20
C HIS A 565 -4.93 26.06 -43.03
N ALA A 566 -4.77 26.03 -44.35
CA ALA A 566 -5.22 27.10 -45.26
C ALA A 566 -6.75 27.28 -45.22
N GLN A 567 -7.50 26.18 -45.28
CA GLN A 567 -8.95 26.22 -45.21
C GLN A 567 -9.45 26.82 -43.90
N LEU A 568 -8.89 26.37 -42.77
CA LEU A 568 -9.29 26.86 -41.44
C LEU A 568 -8.91 28.33 -41.23
N TYR A 569 -7.75 28.74 -41.74
CA TYR A 569 -7.31 30.13 -41.64
C TYR A 569 -8.24 31.09 -42.39
N GLU A 570 -8.81 30.64 -43.54
CA GLU A 570 -9.78 31.43 -44.30
C GLU A 570 -11.18 31.39 -43.73
N SER A 571 -11.67 30.22 -43.31
CA SER A 571 -13.08 29.99 -42.97
C SER A 571 -13.44 30.12 -41.50
N CYS A 572 -12.47 29.98 -40.55
CA CYS A 572 -12.72 29.98 -39.13
C CYS A 572 -12.04 31.17 -38.43
N PRO A 573 -12.79 32.21 -38.04
CA PRO A 573 -12.24 33.41 -37.40
C PRO A 573 -11.50 33.12 -36.08
N GLU A 574 -11.99 32.16 -35.27
CA GLU A 574 -11.43 31.76 -34.00
C GLU A 574 -10.05 31.08 -34.21
N TYR A 575 -9.97 30.21 -35.19
CA TYR A 575 -8.69 29.58 -35.59
C TYR A 575 -7.70 30.61 -36.10
N ARG A 576 -8.12 31.53 -37.00
CA ARG A 576 -7.28 32.63 -37.50
C ARG A 576 -6.74 33.48 -36.37
N LYS A 577 -7.60 33.89 -35.43
CA LYS A 577 -7.19 34.69 -34.28
C LYS A 577 -6.11 33.98 -33.44
N MET A 578 -6.26 32.67 -33.25
CA MET A 578 -5.27 31.87 -32.53
C MET A 578 -3.93 31.82 -33.27
N VAL A 579 -3.94 31.62 -34.57
CA VAL A 579 -2.73 31.61 -35.43
C VAL A 579 -2.02 32.97 -35.39
N ASP A 580 -2.77 34.07 -35.54
CA ASP A 580 -2.21 35.42 -35.58
C ASP A 580 -1.60 35.80 -34.23
N LEU A 581 -2.24 35.42 -33.12
CA LEU A 581 -1.69 35.63 -31.77
C LEU A 581 -0.37 34.89 -31.57
N GLN A 582 -0.28 33.61 -31.98
CA GLN A 582 0.96 32.83 -31.86
C GLN A 582 2.09 33.40 -32.73
N LYS A 583 1.78 33.87 -33.92
CA LYS A 583 2.77 34.55 -34.78
C LYS A 583 3.31 35.82 -34.13
N LEU A 584 2.43 36.63 -33.52
CA LEU A 584 2.86 37.84 -32.82
C LEU A 584 3.72 37.54 -31.59
N GLU A 585 3.43 36.45 -30.87
CA GLU A 585 4.26 36.02 -29.74
C GLU A 585 5.64 35.53 -30.19
N GLU A 586 5.73 34.81 -31.32
CA GLU A 586 7.00 34.38 -31.90
C GLU A 586 7.83 35.57 -32.41
N GLU A 587 7.23 36.56 -33.09
CA GLU A 587 7.88 37.77 -33.57
C GLU A 587 8.30 38.69 -32.40
N GLY A 588 7.46 38.86 -31.38
CA GLY A 588 7.77 39.66 -30.21
C GLY A 588 8.85 39.04 -29.31
N GLY A 589 8.92 37.71 -29.25
CA GLY A 589 10.01 36.98 -28.59
C GLY A 589 11.37 37.09 -29.29
N ALA A 590 11.36 37.18 -30.63
CA ALA A 590 12.58 37.34 -31.43
C ALA A 590 13.19 38.77 -31.34
N HIS A 591 12.40 39.77 -30.92
CA HIS A 591 12.91 41.13 -30.72
C HIS A 591 13.49 41.39 -29.31
N ASN A 592 13.26 40.47 -28.35
CA ASN A 592 13.76 40.59 -26.96
C ASN A 592 14.85 39.59 -26.59
N ALA A 593 15.34 38.78 -27.54
CA ALA A 593 16.46 37.87 -27.40
C ALA A 593 17.68 38.38 -28.23
#